data_8ee6e0c03b054a6008a34c6d08e9fda9
#
_entry.id   8ee6e0c03b054a6008a34c6d08e9fda9
#
_cell.length_a   1.000
_cell.length_b   1.000
_cell.length_c   1.000
_cell.angle_alpha   90.00
_cell.angle_beta   90.00
_cell.angle_gamma   90.00
#
_symmetry.space_group_name_H-M   'P 1'
#
loop_
_entity.id
_entity.type
_entity.pdbx_description
1 polymer ?
#
loop_
_entity_poly.entity_id
_entity_poly.type
_entity_poly.pdbx_seq_one_letter_code
_entity_poly.pdbx_strand_id
1 'polypeptide(L)'
;MFEDFSIYDDCEPLGVELPKTSVSETVLKSIDLDKKSSTKEIMYELARKGLRDKGITNFSNKKEYFDRTIQELETFEELGFTDYILLNWDVLNFCHENEIPTGAGRGSAAGSLVLYLLGVTNIDPIPHNLFFERFVSKSRAKKVYDKRNKEFLVGSLLPDVDSDISYDQRQKVIQYIEKKHEGRTAKILTFNTFSSKLCIREATKYFDEAKEDQANSVSDMIPKLHGKVSSLESAREENERFDSWAIKHDRT
;
A
#
# COMPACT_ATOMS: atom_id res chain seq x y z
N MET A 1 11.79 -28.98 -2.30
CA MET A 1 10.36 -28.67 -2.59
C MET A 1 10.18 -27.30 -3.29
N PHE A 2 11.24 -26.50 -3.49
CA PHE A 2 11.21 -25.20 -4.17
C PHE A 2 12.17 -25.08 -5.33
N GLU A 3 12.82 -26.18 -5.74
CA GLU A 3 13.77 -26.21 -6.87
C GLU A 3 13.09 -26.18 -8.25
N ASP A 4 11.78 -26.43 -8.31
CA ASP A 4 11.02 -26.47 -9.57
C ASP A 4 10.36 -25.13 -9.98
N PHE A 5 10.65 -24.03 -9.28
CA PHE A 5 10.12 -22.71 -9.67
C PHE A 5 10.85 -22.05 -10.84
N SER A 6 11.97 -22.62 -11.29
CA SER A 6 12.69 -22.18 -12.50
C SER A 6 11.88 -22.30 -13.80
N ILE A 7 10.78 -23.05 -13.79
CA ILE A 7 9.89 -23.22 -14.96
C ILE A 7 9.19 -21.91 -15.35
N TYR A 8 9.16 -20.92 -14.47
CA TYR A 8 8.49 -19.63 -14.70
C TYR A 8 9.43 -18.49 -15.09
N ASP A 9 10.73 -18.75 -15.21
CA ASP A 9 11.72 -17.75 -15.63
C ASP A 9 11.51 -17.25 -17.08
N ASP A 10 10.76 -18.01 -17.89
CA ASP A 10 10.40 -17.63 -19.27
C ASP A 10 9.11 -16.78 -19.36
N CYS A 11 8.43 -16.53 -18.26
CA CYS A 11 7.28 -15.64 -18.22
C CYS A 11 7.73 -14.19 -18.07
N GLU A 12 8.00 -13.51 -19.19
CA GLU A 12 8.17 -12.06 -19.18
C GLU A 12 6.89 -11.42 -18.62
N PRO A 13 6.98 -10.61 -17.54
CA PRO A 13 5.81 -9.90 -17.03
C PRO A 13 5.36 -8.87 -18.07
N LEU A 14 4.25 -9.15 -18.73
CA LEU A 14 3.64 -8.28 -19.76
C LEU A 14 3.17 -6.93 -19.23
N GLY A 15 3.30 -6.68 -17.91
CA GLY A 15 2.76 -5.51 -17.23
C GLY A 15 1.43 -5.79 -16.53
N VAL A 16 0.88 -4.78 -15.91
CA VAL A 16 -0.35 -4.87 -15.11
C VAL A 16 -1.54 -4.41 -15.94
N GLU A 17 -2.55 -5.27 -16.03
CA GLU A 17 -3.88 -4.90 -16.51
C GLU A 17 -4.78 -4.65 -15.29
N LEU A 18 -5.20 -3.40 -15.11
CA LEU A 18 -6.07 -3.05 -13.99
C LEU A 18 -7.49 -3.59 -14.20
N PRO A 19 -8.14 -4.16 -13.17
CA PRO A 19 -9.54 -4.55 -13.26
C PRO A 19 -10.40 -3.28 -13.43
N LYS A 20 -11.42 -3.35 -14.27
CA LYS A 20 -12.44 -2.30 -14.34
C LYS A 20 -13.23 -2.29 -13.04
N THR A 21 -13.26 -1.15 -12.39
CA THR A 21 -13.97 -1.00 -11.12
C THR A 21 -15.47 -0.80 -11.39
N SER A 22 -16.29 -1.67 -10.81
CA SER A 22 -17.74 -1.48 -10.81
C SER A 22 -18.19 -0.76 -9.55
N VAL A 23 -18.92 0.32 -9.71
CA VAL A 23 -19.47 1.11 -8.60
C VAL A 23 -20.94 0.72 -8.39
N SER A 24 -21.40 0.68 -7.13
CA SER A 24 -22.78 0.31 -6.79
C SER A 24 -23.78 1.34 -7.32
N GLU A 25 -24.98 0.88 -7.69
CA GLU A 25 -26.05 1.77 -8.17
C GLU A 25 -26.44 2.85 -7.15
N THR A 26 -26.34 2.52 -5.87
CA THR A 26 -26.63 3.45 -4.79
C THR A 26 -25.66 4.66 -4.82
N VAL A 27 -24.37 4.38 -5.00
CA VAL A 27 -23.36 5.41 -5.11
C VAL A 27 -23.55 6.21 -6.40
N LEU A 28 -23.75 5.54 -7.55
CA LEU A 28 -23.96 6.22 -8.83
C LEU A 28 -25.13 7.21 -8.75
N LYS A 29 -26.26 6.81 -8.17
CA LYS A 29 -27.40 7.70 -7.93
C LYS A 29 -27.06 8.88 -7.02
N SER A 30 -26.18 8.68 -6.04
CA SER A 30 -25.77 9.75 -5.12
C SER A 30 -24.91 10.84 -5.77
N ILE A 31 -24.40 10.58 -6.96
CA ILE A 31 -23.57 11.49 -7.78
C ILE A 31 -24.20 11.79 -9.15
N ASP A 32 -25.50 11.53 -9.29
CA ASP A 32 -26.29 11.77 -10.50
C ASP A 32 -25.73 11.09 -11.77
N LEU A 33 -25.16 9.91 -11.62
CA LEU A 33 -24.63 9.09 -12.70
C LEU A 33 -25.36 7.73 -12.83
N ASP A 34 -25.16 7.05 -13.95
CA ASP A 34 -25.71 5.74 -14.26
C ASP A 34 -24.64 4.69 -14.55
N LYS A 35 -25.05 3.43 -14.80
CA LYS A 35 -24.16 2.32 -15.12
C LYS A 35 -23.39 2.47 -16.45
N LYS A 36 -23.75 3.42 -17.28
CA LYS A 36 -23.09 3.67 -18.58
C LYS A 36 -21.99 4.71 -18.45
N SER A 37 -21.94 5.41 -17.32
CA SER A 37 -20.93 6.42 -17.06
C SER A 37 -19.54 5.81 -17.02
N SER A 38 -18.58 6.53 -17.57
CA SER A 38 -17.18 6.11 -17.58
C SER A 38 -16.56 6.22 -16.18
N THR A 39 -15.52 5.44 -15.92
CA THR A 39 -14.77 5.51 -14.65
C THR A 39 -14.18 6.91 -14.41
N LYS A 40 -13.84 7.62 -15.49
CA LYS A 40 -13.45 9.04 -15.44
C LYS A 40 -14.56 9.91 -14.86
N GLU A 41 -15.77 9.87 -15.43
CA GLU A 41 -16.92 10.64 -14.95
C GLU A 41 -17.22 10.34 -13.48
N ILE A 42 -17.18 9.07 -13.12
CA ILE A 42 -17.39 8.63 -11.74
C ILE A 42 -16.36 9.26 -10.79
N MET A 43 -15.07 9.21 -11.12
CA MET A 43 -14.02 9.79 -10.29
C MET A 43 -14.15 11.30 -10.14
N TYR A 44 -14.50 12.00 -11.23
CA TYR A 44 -14.72 13.46 -11.22
C TYR A 44 -15.91 13.85 -10.33
N GLU A 45 -17.04 13.15 -10.44
CA GLU A 45 -18.22 13.46 -9.63
C GLU A 45 -18.04 13.06 -8.16
N LEU A 46 -17.32 11.97 -7.87
CA LEU A 46 -16.93 11.63 -6.48
C LEU A 46 -16.03 12.72 -5.88
N ALA A 47 -15.05 13.21 -6.61
CA ALA A 47 -14.20 14.31 -6.14
C ALA A 47 -15.01 15.59 -5.92
N ARG A 48 -15.93 15.93 -6.85
CA ARG A 48 -16.85 17.07 -6.71
C ARG A 48 -17.74 16.94 -5.48
N LYS A 49 -18.27 15.73 -5.23
CA LYS A 49 -19.04 15.44 -4.02
C LYS A 49 -18.16 15.64 -2.77
N GLY A 50 -16.93 15.13 -2.77
CA GLY A 50 -15.97 15.31 -1.67
C GLY A 50 -15.69 16.78 -1.35
N LEU A 51 -15.55 17.64 -2.36
CA LEU A 51 -15.39 19.09 -2.16
C LEU A 51 -16.60 19.71 -1.44
N ARG A 52 -17.82 19.26 -1.76
CA ARG A 52 -19.04 19.72 -1.07
C ARG A 52 -19.15 19.18 0.34
N ASP A 53 -18.98 17.87 0.51
CA ASP A 53 -19.16 17.17 1.78
C ASP A 53 -18.15 17.63 2.85
N LYS A 54 -16.94 17.97 2.42
CA LYS A 54 -15.90 18.55 3.29
C LYS A 54 -16.01 20.07 3.48
N GLY A 55 -17.04 20.71 2.91
CA GLY A 55 -17.30 22.15 3.04
C GLY A 55 -16.27 23.06 2.37
N ILE A 56 -15.39 22.52 1.52
CA ILE A 56 -14.29 23.26 0.86
C ILE A 56 -14.83 24.38 -0.03
N THR A 57 -16.02 24.22 -0.58
CA THR A 57 -16.71 25.26 -1.38
C THR A 57 -16.87 26.60 -0.64
N ASN A 58 -16.81 26.58 0.69
CA ASN A 58 -16.96 27.76 1.55
C ASN A 58 -15.61 28.34 2.02
N PHE A 59 -14.49 27.71 1.69
CA PHE A 59 -13.16 28.16 2.10
C PHE A 59 -12.74 29.42 1.34
N SER A 60 -12.00 30.30 1.99
CA SER A 60 -11.44 31.51 1.37
C SER A 60 -10.44 31.17 0.25
N ASN A 61 -9.67 30.08 0.43
CA ASN A 61 -8.69 29.56 -0.52
C ASN A 61 -9.24 28.44 -1.41
N LYS A 62 -10.57 28.33 -1.59
CA LYS A 62 -11.21 27.26 -2.39
C LYS A 62 -10.64 27.14 -3.81
N LYS A 63 -10.14 28.24 -4.39
CA LYS A 63 -9.55 28.21 -5.73
C LYS A 63 -8.33 27.29 -5.77
N GLU A 64 -7.48 27.30 -4.75
CA GLU A 64 -6.32 26.42 -4.62
C GLU A 64 -6.74 24.94 -4.63
N TYR A 65 -7.80 24.59 -3.87
CA TYR A 65 -8.36 23.23 -3.86
C TYR A 65 -8.91 22.82 -5.22
N PHE A 66 -9.64 23.70 -5.90
CA PHE A 66 -10.17 23.39 -7.22
C PHE A 66 -9.07 23.19 -8.26
N ASP A 67 -8.11 24.09 -8.32
CA ASP A 67 -6.99 24.01 -9.27
C ASP A 67 -6.18 22.72 -9.04
N ARG A 68 -5.88 22.40 -7.77
CA ARG A 68 -5.18 21.17 -7.38
C ARG A 68 -5.99 19.92 -7.71
N THR A 69 -7.30 19.91 -7.45
CA THR A 69 -8.18 18.77 -7.76
C THR A 69 -8.17 18.48 -9.25
N ILE A 70 -8.31 19.51 -10.10
CA ILE A 70 -8.29 19.36 -11.56
C ILE A 70 -6.93 18.80 -12.00
N GLN A 71 -5.83 19.38 -11.53
CA GLN A 71 -4.47 18.93 -11.87
C GLN A 71 -4.25 17.45 -11.53
N GLU A 72 -4.69 17.00 -10.35
CA GLU A 72 -4.53 15.60 -9.92
C GLU A 72 -5.42 14.65 -10.75
N LEU A 73 -6.68 15.02 -10.99
CA LEU A 73 -7.60 14.23 -11.81
C LEU A 73 -7.10 14.05 -13.24
N GLU A 74 -6.63 15.12 -13.88
CA GLU A 74 -6.03 15.09 -15.21
C GLU A 74 -4.76 14.20 -15.22
N THR A 75 -3.96 14.27 -14.17
CA THR A 75 -2.76 13.43 -14.06
C THR A 75 -3.13 11.96 -13.94
N PHE A 76 -4.11 11.60 -13.12
CA PHE A 76 -4.57 10.21 -13.01
C PHE A 76 -5.13 9.68 -14.32
N GLU A 77 -5.89 10.51 -15.05
CA GLU A 77 -6.42 10.14 -16.37
C GLU A 77 -5.29 9.92 -17.39
N GLU A 78 -4.38 10.88 -17.52
CA GLU A 78 -3.24 10.81 -18.45
C GLU A 78 -2.37 9.58 -18.23
N LEU A 79 -2.19 9.17 -16.96
CA LEU A 79 -1.39 8.01 -16.58
C LEU A 79 -2.18 6.70 -16.59
N GLY A 80 -3.51 6.74 -16.79
CA GLY A 80 -4.37 5.55 -16.76
C GLY A 80 -4.61 4.98 -15.37
N PHE A 81 -4.47 5.78 -14.31
CA PHE A 81 -4.62 5.34 -12.92
C PHE A 81 -6.05 5.46 -12.37
N THR A 82 -6.99 5.93 -13.16
CA THR A 82 -8.39 6.14 -12.73
C THR A 82 -8.99 4.89 -12.11
N ASP A 83 -8.91 3.73 -12.79
CA ASP A 83 -9.45 2.47 -12.28
C ASP A 83 -8.71 2.00 -11.01
N TYR A 84 -7.40 2.23 -10.92
CA TYR A 84 -6.60 1.93 -9.72
C TYR A 84 -7.06 2.74 -8.50
N ILE A 85 -7.26 4.04 -8.68
CA ILE A 85 -7.74 4.93 -7.60
C ILE A 85 -9.16 4.54 -7.18
N LEU A 86 -10.05 4.26 -8.14
CA LEU A 86 -11.40 3.82 -7.85
C LEU A 86 -11.46 2.45 -7.16
N LEU A 87 -10.54 1.54 -7.47
CA LEU A 87 -10.42 0.25 -6.78
C LEU A 87 -10.07 0.46 -5.29
N ASN A 88 -9.09 1.31 -5.00
CA ASN A 88 -8.73 1.65 -3.61
C ASN A 88 -9.89 2.35 -2.89
N TRP A 89 -10.53 3.31 -3.56
CA TRP A 89 -11.72 3.99 -3.02
C TRP A 89 -12.83 3.00 -2.68
N ASP A 90 -13.14 2.05 -3.55
CA ASP A 90 -14.20 1.07 -3.35
C ASP A 90 -14.00 0.23 -2.09
N VAL A 91 -12.77 -0.22 -1.85
CA VAL A 91 -12.42 -0.97 -0.64
C VAL A 91 -12.61 -0.12 0.62
N LEU A 92 -12.16 1.13 0.60
CA LEU A 92 -12.32 2.04 1.75
C LEU A 92 -13.78 2.46 1.95
N ASN A 93 -14.52 2.69 0.85
CA ASN A 93 -15.95 2.98 0.91
C ASN A 93 -16.73 1.81 1.53
N PHE A 94 -16.41 0.56 1.16
CA PHE A 94 -16.97 -0.62 1.82
C PHE A 94 -16.67 -0.61 3.33
N CYS A 95 -15.46 -0.25 3.74
CA CYS A 95 -15.12 -0.12 5.15
C CYS A 95 -15.99 0.93 5.83
N HIS A 96 -16.15 2.11 5.24
CA HIS A 96 -16.96 3.19 5.80
C HIS A 96 -18.44 2.81 5.90
N GLU A 97 -19.02 2.21 4.85
CA GLU A 97 -20.42 1.76 4.84
C GLU A 97 -20.73 0.66 5.88
N ASN A 98 -19.70 -0.11 6.27
CA ASN A 98 -19.83 -1.18 7.27
C ASN A 98 -19.23 -0.82 8.63
N GLU A 99 -18.95 0.46 8.89
CA GLU A 99 -18.39 0.96 10.15
C GLU A 99 -17.09 0.25 10.57
N ILE A 100 -16.29 -0.17 9.57
CA ILE A 100 -14.98 -0.78 9.80
C ILE A 100 -13.96 0.33 10.01
N PRO A 101 -13.29 0.40 11.17
CA PRO A 101 -12.28 1.43 11.43
C PRO A 101 -11.11 1.34 10.44
N THR A 102 -10.74 2.49 9.88
CA THR A 102 -9.60 2.64 8.97
C THR A 102 -8.66 3.71 9.49
N GLY A 103 -7.37 3.58 9.15
CA GLY A 103 -6.37 4.61 9.48
C GLY A 103 -6.58 5.90 8.69
N ALA A 104 -5.94 6.96 9.15
CA ALA A 104 -5.99 8.28 8.47
C ALA A 104 -5.31 8.30 7.10
N GLY A 105 -4.62 7.24 6.73
CA GLY A 105 -3.73 7.17 5.58
C GLY A 105 -2.28 7.47 5.98
N ARG A 106 -1.34 6.94 5.22
CA ARG A 106 0.10 7.08 5.47
C ARG A 106 0.89 7.12 4.16
N GLY A 107 2.20 7.32 4.27
CA GLY A 107 3.09 7.32 3.11
C GLY A 107 2.84 8.48 2.16
N SER A 108 3.13 8.26 0.89
CA SER A 108 2.99 9.27 -0.17
C SER A 108 1.54 9.55 -0.56
N ALA A 109 0.62 8.61 -0.34
CA ALA A 109 -0.81 8.75 -0.64
C ALA A 109 -1.46 9.94 0.07
N ALA A 110 -0.98 10.30 1.28
CA ALA A 110 -1.43 11.48 2.02
C ALA A 110 -1.17 12.80 1.27
N GLY A 111 -0.29 12.80 0.26
CA GLY A 111 -0.02 13.98 -0.58
C GLY A 111 -1.07 14.23 -1.67
N SER A 112 -2.04 13.33 -1.87
CA SER A 112 -3.09 13.50 -2.88
C SER A 112 -4.36 14.11 -2.29
N LEU A 113 -4.77 15.25 -2.86
CA LEU A 113 -6.04 15.90 -2.52
C LEU A 113 -7.23 15.06 -3.01
N VAL A 114 -7.14 14.45 -4.19
CA VAL A 114 -8.20 13.58 -4.71
C VAL A 114 -8.44 12.41 -3.77
N LEU A 115 -7.41 11.73 -3.28
CA LEU A 115 -7.58 10.64 -2.30
C LEU A 115 -8.25 11.12 -0.99
N TYR A 116 -7.92 12.33 -0.53
CA TYR A 116 -8.60 12.96 0.60
C TYR A 116 -10.08 13.25 0.31
N LEU A 117 -10.40 13.78 -0.88
CA LEU A 117 -11.78 14.08 -1.28
C LEU A 117 -12.63 12.81 -1.40
N LEU A 118 -12.04 11.74 -1.91
CA LEU A 118 -12.69 10.43 -2.02
C LEU A 118 -12.80 9.69 -0.66
N GLY A 119 -12.15 10.17 0.40
CA GLY A 119 -12.13 9.50 1.70
C GLY A 119 -11.20 8.28 1.75
N VAL A 120 -10.29 8.14 0.80
CA VAL A 120 -9.22 7.12 0.83
C VAL A 120 -8.18 7.49 1.89
N THR A 121 -7.91 8.77 2.06
CA THR A 121 -7.14 9.31 3.17
C THR A 121 -7.97 10.34 3.94
N ASN A 122 -7.64 10.55 5.22
CA ASN A 122 -8.27 11.54 6.09
C ASN A 122 -7.36 12.74 6.37
N ILE A 123 -6.28 12.89 5.61
CA ILE A 123 -5.29 13.97 5.74
C ILE A 123 -5.52 14.96 4.60
N ASP A 124 -5.84 16.20 4.94
CA ASP A 124 -5.89 17.30 3.97
C ASP A 124 -4.47 17.72 3.60
N PRO A 125 -4.03 17.55 2.35
CA PRO A 125 -2.64 17.84 1.97
C PRO A 125 -2.33 19.34 1.90
N ILE A 126 -3.32 20.21 1.72
CA ILE A 126 -3.11 21.64 1.48
C ILE A 126 -2.55 22.35 2.74
N PRO A 127 -3.17 22.26 3.93
CA PRO A 127 -2.65 22.90 5.14
C PRO A 127 -1.27 22.38 5.57
N HIS A 128 -0.94 21.14 5.17
CA HIS A 128 0.32 20.49 5.51
C HIS A 128 1.40 20.66 4.43
N ASN A 129 1.13 21.41 3.35
CA ASN A 129 2.03 21.61 2.22
C ASN A 129 2.59 20.28 1.66
N LEU A 130 1.73 19.25 1.54
CA LEU A 130 2.14 17.97 0.99
C LEU A 130 2.12 18.00 -0.54
N PHE A 131 3.18 17.45 -1.14
CA PHE A 131 3.35 17.46 -2.60
C PHE A 131 2.76 16.21 -3.23
N PHE A 132 1.90 16.41 -4.23
CA PHE A 132 1.30 15.33 -5.03
C PHE A 132 2.35 14.53 -5.81
N GLU A 133 3.39 15.18 -6.28
CA GLU A 133 4.46 14.60 -7.08
C GLU A 133 5.26 13.52 -6.32
N ARG A 134 5.16 13.49 -4.99
CA ARG A 134 5.72 12.40 -4.17
C ARG A 134 4.90 11.13 -4.27
N PHE A 135 3.59 11.26 -4.50
CA PHE A 135 2.68 10.13 -4.68
C PHE A 135 2.68 9.68 -6.14
N VAL A 136 2.43 10.59 -7.07
CA VAL A 136 2.39 10.31 -8.52
C VAL A 136 3.25 11.30 -9.27
N SER A 137 4.16 10.79 -10.10
CA SER A 137 4.99 11.61 -10.96
C SER A 137 4.85 11.16 -12.41
N LYS A 138 4.51 12.09 -13.30
CA LYS A 138 4.42 11.84 -14.75
C LYS A 138 5.72 11.28 -15.33
N SER A 139 6.87 11.64 -14.78
CA SER A 139 8.18 11.16 -15.23
C SER A 139 8.44 9.69 -14.89
N ARG A 140 7.71 9.12 -13.94
CA ARG A 140 7.87 7.72 -13.51
C ARG A 140 6.88 6.78 -14.17
N ALA A 141 5.74 7.26 -14.61
CA ALA A 141 4.75 6.42 -15.25
C ALA A 141 5.19 6.05 -16.67
N LYS A 142 5.42 4.75 -16.89
CA LYS A 142 5.75 4.20 -18.21
C LYS A 142 4.65 3.25 -18.63
N LYS A 143 4.24 3.37 -19.88
CA LYS A 143 3.37 2.44 -20.56
C LYS A 143 4.22 1.50 -21.40
N VAL A 144 3.89 0.22 -21.39
CA VAL A 144 4.49 -0.80 -22.27
C VAL A 144 3.42 -1.36 -23.18
N TYR A 145 3.82 -1.74 -24.38
CA TYR A 145 2.89 -2.25 -25.39
C TYR A 145 3.31 -3.67 -25.77
N ASP A 146 2.35 -4.57 -25.88
CA ASP A 146 2.60 -5.92 -26.37
C ASP A 146 2.75 -5.95 -27.91
N LYS A 147 3.01 -7.15 -28.46
CA LYS A 147 3.11 -7.37 -29.92
C LYS A 147 1.81 -7.06 -30.69
N ARG A 148 0.68 -6.92 -29.98
CA ARG A 148 -0.64 -6.58 -30.53
C ARG A 148 -1.01 -5.11 -30.29
N ASN A 149 -0.05 -4.31 -29.85
CA ASN A 149 -0.24 -2.90 -29.49
C ASN A 149 -1.22 -2.65 -28.34
N LYS A 150 -1.45 -3.66 -27.47
CA LYS A 150 -2.23 -3.51 -26.25
C LYS A 150 -1.37 -2.82 -25.18
N GLU A 151 -1.92 -1.80 -24.57
CA GLU A 151 -1.26 -0.99 -23.53
C GLU A 151 -1.31 -1.70 -22.18
N PHE A 152 -0.21 -1.69 -21.47
CA PHE A 152 -0.07 -2.18 -20.10
C PHE A 152 0.65 -1.17 -19.23
N LEU A 153 0.31 -1.14 -17.95
CA LEU A 153 1.03 -0.36 -16.95
C LEU A 153 2.21 -1.17 -16.39
N VAL A 154 3.33 -0.49 -16.16
CA VAL A 154 4.45 -1.10 -15.46
C VAL A 154 4.11 -1.15 -13.96
N GLY A 155 3.89 -2.35 -13.40
CA GLY A 155 3.42 -2.53 -12.03
C GLY A 155 4.31 -1.92 -10.96
N SER A 156 5.64 -1.91 -11.17
CA SER A 156 6.61 -1.27 -10.26
C SER A 156 6.50 0.26 -10.21
N LEU A 157 5.70 0.87 -11.09
CA LEU A 157 5.52 2.31 -11.19
C LEU A 157 4.13 2.76 -10.73
N LEU A 158 3.26 1.82 -10.33
CA LEU A 158 2.00 2.16 -9.69
C LEU A 158 2.27 2.83 -8.34
N PRO A 159 1.54 3.89 -8.01
CA PRO A 159 1.68 4.54 -6.71
C PRO A 159 1.18 3.63 -5.60
N ASP A 160 1.89 3.62 -4.48
CA ASP A 160 1.52 2.81 -3.30
C ASP A 160 0.42 3.51 -2.50
N VAL A 161 -0.68 2.81 -2.27
CA VAL A 161 -1.76 3.28 -1.39
C VAL A 161 -1.84 2.33 -0.19
N ASP A 162 -1.22 2.77 0.89
CA ASP A 162 -1.26 2.04 2.17
C ASP A 162 -2.53 2.37 2.95
N SER A 163 -3.31 1.35 3.28
CA SER A 163 -4.53 1.48 4.08
C SER A 163 -4.46 0.59 5.31
N ASP A 164 -4.55 1.20 6.49
CA ASP A 164 -4.64 0.48 7.74
C ASP A 164 -6.12 0.13 8.01
N ILE A 165 -6.40 -1.13 8.30
CA ILE A 165 -7.76 -1.63 8.57
C ILE A 165 -7.72 -2.37 9.90
N SER A 166 -8.78 -2.24 10.71
CA SER A 166 -8.92 -2.96 11.98
C SER A 166 -8.64 -4.44 11.81
N TYR A 167 -7.74 -4.97 12.64
CA TYR A 167 -7.32 -6.37 12.60
C TYR A 167 -8.50 -7.35 12.67
N ASP A 168 -9.43 -7.10 13.59
CA ASP A 168 -10.58 -7.97 13.84
C ASP A 168 -11.55 -8.04 12.64
N GLN A 169 -11.58 -7.01 11.82
CA GLN A 169 -12.48 -6.92 10.67
C GLN A 169 -11.79 -7.11 9.32
N ARG A 170 -10.47 -7.26 9.31
CA ARG A 170 -9.68 -7.44 8.09
C ARG A 170 -10.22 -8.58 7.22
N GLN A 171 -10.61 -9.70 7.83
CA GLN A 171 -11.11 -10.86 7.08
C GLN A 171 -12.41 -10.55 6.33
N LYS A 172 -13.27 -9.69 6.87
CA LYS A 172 -14.51 -9.24 6.22
C LYS A 172 -14.22 -8.43 4.95
N VAL A 173 -13.20 -7.58 5.00
CA VAL A 173 -12.77 -6.80 3.83
C VAL A 173 -12.16 -7.71 2.76
N ILE A 174 -11.34 -8.68 3.14
CA ILE A 174 -10.79 -9.68 2.21
C ILE A 174 -11.91 -10.44 1.50
N GLN A 175 -12.90 -10.93 2.24
CA GLN A 175 -14.07 -11.63 1.67
C GLN A 175 -14.87 -10.74 0.72
N TYR A 176 -15.02 -9.46 1.02
CA TYR A 176 -15.64 -8.50 0.11
C TYR A 176 -14.90 -8.42 -1.23
N ILE A 177 -13.58 -8.27 -1.19
CA ILE A 177 -12.73 -8.19 -2.38
C ILE A 177 -12.81 -9.51 -3.18
N GLU A 178 -12.65 -10.66 -2.50
CA GLU A 178 -12.71 -11.98 -3.12
C GLU A 178 -14.07 -12.22 -3.81
N LYS A 179 -15.17 -11.84 -3.17
CA LYS A 179 -16.52 -11.96 -3.73
C LYS A 179 -16.75 -11.02 -4.92
N LYS A 180 -16.28 -9.79 -4.81
CA LYS A 180 -16.45 -8.78 -5.87
C LYS A 180 -15.64 -9.10 -7.12
N HIS A 181 -14.46 -9.68 -6.94
CA HIS A 181 -13.52 -10.04 -8.01
C HIS A 181 -13.29 -11.55 -8.09
N GLU A 182 -14.39 -12.33 -8.04
CA GLU A 182 -14.34 -13.78 -8.02
C GLU A 182 -13.44 -14.35 -9.13
N GLY A 183 -12.53 -15.26 -8.76
CA GLY A 183 -11.57 -15.88 -9.68
C GLY A 183 -10.45 -14.97 -10.18
N ARG A 184 -10.35 -13.71 -9.67
CA ARG A 184 -9.33 -12.72 -10.08
C ARG A 184 -8.52 -12.16 -8.90
N THR A 185 -8.58 -12.81 -7.76
CA THR A 185 -7.85 -12.43 -6.55
C THR A 185 -6.82 -13.48 -6.19
N ALA A 186 -5.68 -13.05 -5.70
CA ALA A 186 -4.65 -13.93 -5.16
C ALA A 186 -3.97 -13.28 -3.97
N LYS A 187 -3.54 -14.11 -3.01
CA LYS A 187 -2.70 -13.65 -1.89
C LYS A 187 -1.25 -13.82 -2.27
N ILE A 188 -0.48 -12.77 -2.12
CA ILE A 188 0.97 -12.84 -2.32
C ILE A 188 1.57 -13.54 -1.10
N LEU A 189 2.30 -14.62 -1.34
CA LEU A 189 3.09 -15.29 -0.32
C LEU A 189 4.35 -14.46 -0.06
N THR A 190 4.54 -14.04 1.17
CA THR A 190 5.75 -13.38 1.63
C THR A 190 6.51 -14.27 2.60
N PHE A 191 7.81 -14.42 2.37
CA PHE A 191 8.70 -15.07 3.32
C PHE A 191 9.27 -14.03 4.26
N ASN A 192 8.89 -14.11 5.53
CA ASN A 192 9.51 -13.30 6.56
C ASN A 192 10.77 -14.04 7.05
N THR A 193 11.92 -13.43 6.86
CA THR A 193 13.18 -13.92 7.42
C THR A 193 13.48 -13.15 8.71
N PHE A 194 13.94 -13.85 9.71
CA PHE A 194 14.43 -13.22 10.92
C PHE A 194 15.76 -12.51 10.64
N SER A 195 15.86 -11.24 11.00
CA SER A 195 17.18 -10.62 11.13
C SER A 195 17.94 -11.29 12.28
N SER A 196 19.26 -11.27 12.25
CA SER A 196 20.09 -11.88 13.28
C SER A 196 19.69 -11.45 14.71
N LYS A 197 19.37 -10.15 14.89
CA LYS A 197 18.88 -9.63 16.18
C LYS A 197 17.52 -10.21 16.58
N LEU A 198 16.60 -10.32 15.64
CA LEU A 198 15.28 -10.88 15.90
C LEU A 198 15.36 -12.39 16.18
N CYS A 199 16.22 -13.09 15.43
CA CYS A 199 16.46 -14.53 15.63
C CYS A 199 16.88 -14.82 17.09
N ILE A 200 17.86 -14.07 17.63
CA ILE A 200 18.29 -14.21 19.03
C ILE A 200 17.15 -13.97 20.01
N ARG A 201 16.37 -12.89 19.80
CA ARG A 201 15.25 -12.57 20.70
C ARG A 201 14.17 -13.65 20.71
N GLU A 202 13.78 -14.12 19.54
CA GLU A 202 12.72 -15.14 19.43
C GLU A 202 13.21 -16.51 19.93
N ALA A 203 14.45 -16.91 19.63
CA ALA A 203 15.04 -18.11 20.16
C ALA A 203 15.11 -18.09 21.70
N THR A 204 15.56 -16.96 22.27
CA THR A 204 15.64 -16.84 23.75
C THR A 204 14.26 -16.93 24.40
N LYS A 205 13.24 -16.30 23.83
CA LYS A 205 11.85 -16.42 24.34
C LYS A 205 11.36 -17.86 24.33
N TYR A 206 11.68 -18.62 23.29
CA TYR A 206 11.24 -20.00 23.15
C TYR A 206 11.93 -20.95 24.17
N PHE A 207 13.23 -20.75 24.40
CA PHE A 207 14.01 -21.62 25.25
C PHE A 207 14.05 -21.20 26.74
N ASP A 208 13.81 -19.90 27.02
CA ASP A 208 13.88 -19.39 28.40
C ASP A 208 13.12 -18.07 28.55
N GLU A 209 11.82 -18.16 28.80
CA GLU A 209 10.91 -17.01 28.94
C GLU A 209 11.36 -15.99 30.01
N ALA A 210 12.16 -16.40 30.98
CA ALA A 210 12.61 -15.56 32.09
C ALA A 210 13.73 -14.58 31.73
N LYS A 211 14.29 -14.62 30.50
CA LYS A 211 15.51 -13.87 30.12
C LYS A 211 15.36 -12.89 28.97
N GLU A 212 14.18 -12.27 28.83
CA GLU A 212 13.96 -11.28 27.76
C GLU A 212 14.97 -10.12 27.80
N ASP A 213 15.31 -9.63 28.98
CA ASP A 213 16.34 -8.58 29.17
C ASP A 213 17.73 -9.04 28.71
N GLN A 214 18.05 -10.31 28.94
CA GLN A 214 19.30 -10.90 28.49
C GLN A 214 19.32 -11.03 26.95
N ALA A 215 18.21 -11.41 26.32
CA ALA A 215 18.06 -11.50 24.87
C ALA A 215 18.28 -10.13 24.20
N ASN A 216 17.75 -9.08 24.78
CA ASN A 216 17.96 -7.71 24.31
C ASN A 216 19.44 -7.34 24.40
N SER A 217 20.08 -7.56 25.54
CA SER A 217 21.51 -7.30 25.76
C SER A 217 22.40 -8.04 24.77
N VAL A 218 22.11 -9.32 24.51
CA VAL A 218 22.86 -10.14 23.52
C VAL A 218 22.61 -9.67 22.10
N SER A 219 21.35 -9.40 21.74
CA SER A 219 21.01 -8.91 20.41
C SER A 219 21.70 -7.58 20.09
N ASP A 220 21.98 -6.75 21.10
CA ASP A 220 22.67 -5.47 20.91
C ASP A 220 24.17 -5.60 20.69
N MET A 221 24.75 -6.77 20.99
CA MET A 221 26.15 -7.09 20.64
C MET A 221 26.34 -7.31 19.14
N ILE A 222 25.26 -7.57 18.37
CA ILE A 222 25.33 -7.79 16.93
C ILE A 222 25.51 -6.44 16.22
N PRO A 223 26.63 -6.23 15.50
CA PRO A 223 26.95 -4.96 14.86
C PRO A 223 25.99 -4.64 13.71
N LYS A 224 25.92 -3.37 13.36
CA LYS A 224 25.26 -2.87 12.16
C LYS A 224 26.30 -2.27 11.24
N LEU A 225 26.46 -2.81 10.05
CA LEU A 225 27.33 -2.29 9.00
C LEU A 225 26.48 -1.56 7.95
N HIS A 226 26.75 -0.28 7.72
CA HIS A 226 26.03 0.56 6.75
C HIS A 226 24.48 0.51 6.90
N GLY A 227 24.01 0.46 8.16
CA GLY A 227 22.57 0.39 8.47
C GLY A 227 21.95 -1.00 8.38
N LYS A 228 22.67 -2.01 7.91
CA LYS A 228 22.23 -3.42 7.88
C LYS A 228 22.77 -4.18 9.08
N VAL A 229 21.96 -5.06 9.66
CA VAL A 229 22.38 -5.95 10.75
C VAL A 229 23.28 -7.03 10.17
N SER A 230 24.46 -7.27 10.79
CA SER A 230 25.38 -8.34 10.37
C SER A 230 24.75 -9.72 10.53
N SER A 231 25.22 -10.71 9.76
CA SER A 231 24.83 -12.10 9.97
C SER A 231 25.32 -12.60 11.35
N LEU A 232 24.75 -13.70 11.84
CA LEU A 232 25.23 -14.32 13.12
C LEU A 232 26.68 -14.77 13.00
N GLU A 233 27.07 -15.29 11.84
CA GLU A 233 28.44 -15.73 11.56
C GLU A 233 29.42 -14.55 11.60
N SER A 234 29.14 -13.48 10.85
CA SER A 234 29.96 -12.26 10.90
C SER A 234 30.01 -11.65 12.30
N ALA A 235 28.89 -11.67 13.02
CA ALA A 235 28.86 -11.14 14.39
C ALA A 235 29.74 -11.93 15.36
N ARG A 236 29.88 -13.24 15.17
CA ARG A 236 30.79 -14.09 15.95
C ARG A 236 32.26 -13.75 15.67
N GLU A 237 32.58 -13.50 14.39
CA GLU A 237 33.94 -13.12 13.99
C GLU A 237 34.34 -11.72 14.48
N GLU A 238 33.39 -10.78 14.50
CA GLU A 238 33.64 -9.38 14.80
C GLU A 238 33.53 -9.04 16.30
N ASN A 239 32.84 -9.88 17.10
CA ASN A 239 32.58 -9.60 18.51
C ASN A 239 32.85 -10.82 19.41
N GLU A 240 34.00 -10.83 20.05
CA GLU A 240 34.43 -11.90 20.96
C GLU A 240 33.44 -12.16 22.10
N ARG A 241 32.75 -11.13 22.61
CA ARG A 241 31.71 -11.30 23.66
C ARG A 241 30.52 -12.06 23.15
N PHE A 242 30.10 -11.76 21.91
CA PHE A 242 29.00 -12.46 21.27
C PHE A 242 29.39 -13.91 20.97
N ASP A 243 30.59 -14.16 20.45
CA ASP A 243 31.09 -15.51 20.20
C ASP A 243 31.19 -16.34 21.50
N SER A 244 31.76 -15.77 22.56
CA SER A 244 31.82 -16.43 23.87
C SER A 244 30.44 -16.78 24.45
N TRP A 245 29.44 -15.91 24.22
CA TRP A 245 28.06 -16.18 24.59
C TRP A 245 27.48 -17.30 23.72
N ALA A 246 27.68 -17.26 22.39
CA ALA A 246 27.18 -18.25 21.43
C ALA A 246 27.73 -19.66 21.74
N ILE A 247 29.04 -19.78 22.05
CA ILE A 247 29.66 -21.05 22.43
C ILE A 247 29.04 -21.61 23.73
N LYS A 248 28.75 -20.73 24.69
CA LYS A 248 28.15 -21.15 25.96
C LYS A 248 26.68 -21.61 25.81
N HIS A 249 26.00 -21.14 24.79
CA HIS A 249 24.57 -21.37 24.54
C HIS A 249 24.34 -21.97 23.15
N ASP A 250 25.18 -22.97 22.77
CA ASP A 250 25.14 -23.58 21.44
C ASP A 250 23.82 -24.31 21.08
N ARG A 251 22.91 -24.42 22.04
CA ARG A 251 21.55 -24.95 21.86
C ARG A 251 20.49 -23.88 21.64
N THR A 252 20.89 -22.61 21.67
CA THR A 252 20.04 -21.45 21.36
C THR A 252 20.34 -20.96 19.98
#